data_035379f1dd0a0f45ac255690785fdab0
#
_entry.id   035379f1dd0a0f45ac255690785fdab0
#
_cell.length_a   1.000
_cell.length_b   1.000
_cell.length_c   1.000
_cell.angle_alpha   90.00
_cell.angle_beta   90.00
_cell.angle_gamma   90.00
#
_symmetry.space_group_name_H-M   'P 1'
#
loop_
_entity.id
_entity.type
_entity.pdbx_description
1 polymer ?
#
loop_
_entity_poly.entity_id
_entity_poly.type
_entity_poly.pdbx_seq_one_letter_code
_entity_poly.pdbx_strand_id
1 'polypeptide(L)'
;MNPNLRKILEKQHYKIVGSHSGVKACHWLKEKLIHNRCCYKEKFYGIKSHRCLQLTPTINQCTQNCLYCWRYQDFTEQELESFDEPEFVLEKSIDAQRLLISGFKGDERCDKKMFEEACNPNQVAISLSGEPTIYPKLAEFIEVCHKKNMTTFVVSNGTQPEMIENLKPTQMYITVAAPNKEIYEKLCAPMIKNSWEKINESLDILSSLNTRTVVRHTLVDKWNIGLENSGEGSSPSRQISSKFVDEYAELDMKAEPDFIECKAYMFVGYSRQRMNLENMPSHEKIKGFAEKLSDLTGYEVAGEKKDSRVVVLAKDKRKMKI
;
A
#
# COMPACT_ATOMS: atom_id res chain seq x y z
N MET A 1 -15.86 -10.50 -14.39
CA MET A 1 -15.81 -10.70 -12.90
C MET A 1 -16.85 -11.71 -12.44
N ASN A 2 -16.47 -12.68 -11.60
CA ASN A 2 -17.35 -13.69 -11.01
C ASN A 2 -18.50 -13.05 -10.20
N PRO A 3 -19.77 -13.47 -10.39
CA PRO A 3 -20.94 -12.89 -9.70
C PRO A 3 -20.90 -13.04 -8.16
N ASN A 4 -20.32 -14.14 -7.65
CA ASN A 4 -20.18 -14.34 -6.20
C ASN A 4 -19.14 -13.40 -5.59
N LEU A 5 -18.01 -13.21 -6.28
CA LEU A 5 -17.01 -12.23 -5.89
C LEU A 5 -17.60 -10.83 -5.87
N ARG A 6 -18.36 -10.45 -6.90
CA ARG A 6 -19.02 -9.14 -6.96
C ARG A 6 -19.89 -8.87 -5.73
N LYS A 7 -20.74 -9.83 -5.33
CA LYS A 7 -21.57 -9.73 -4.14
C LYS A 7 -20.74 -9.54 -2.85
N ILE A 8 -19.61 -10.23 -2.75
CA ILE A 8 -18.70 -10.11 -1.60
C ILE A 8 -18.08 -8.71 -1.56
N LEU A 9 -17.58 -8.20 -2.67
CA LEU A 9 -16.98 -6.88 -2.78
C LEU A 9 -18.00 -5.78 -2.48
N GLU A 10 -19.22 -5.87 -3.00
CA GLU A 10 -20.29 -4.92 -2.73
C GLU A 10 -20.67 -4.89 -1.23
N LYS A 11 -20.75 -6.05 -0.56
CA LYS A 11 -20.92 -6.14 0.90
C LYS A 11 -19.76 -5.49 1.68
N GLN A 12 -18.56 -5.47 1.13
CA GLN A 12 -17.41 -4.77 1.69
C GLN A 12 -17.35 -3.27 1.32
N HIS A 13 -18.43 -2.74 0.75
CA HIS A 13 -18.53 -1.34 0.30
C HIS A 13 -17.56 -0.96 -0.81
N TYR A 14 -17.20 -1.90 -1.68
CA TYR A 14 -16.58 -1.54 -2.96
C TYR A 14 -17.65 -1.05 -3.94
N LYS A 15 -17.28 -0.09 -4.76
CA LYS A 15 -17.99 0.21 -6.02
C LYS A 15 -17.14 -0.31 -7.16
N ILE A 16 -17.72 -1.26 -7.91
CA ILE A 16 -17.07 -1.80 -9.10
C ILE A 16 -17.16 -0.76 -10.22
N VAL A 17 -16.06 -0.59 -10.91
CA VAL A 17 -15.91 0.33 -12.05
C VAL A 17 -15.53 -0.51 -13.26
N GLY A 18 -16.34 -0.45 -14.31
CA GLY A 18 -16.15 -1.27 -15.50
C GLY A 18 -16.11 -2.76 -15.21
N SER A 19 -15.20 -3.46 -15.87
CA SER A 19 -15.07 -4.91 -15.81
C SER A 19 -14.08 -5.41 -14.74
N HIS A 20 -13.08 -4.61 -14.36
CA HIS A 20 -11.93 -5.04 -13.54
C HIS A 20 -11.49 -4.07 -12.44
N SER A 21 -12.00 -2.85 -12.46
CA SER A 21 -11.57 -1.80 -11.53
C SER A 21 -12.52 -1.65 -10.34
N GLY A 22 -12.06 -1.00 -9.28
CA GLY A 22 -12.90 -0.74 -8.13
C GLY A 22 -12.44 0.40 -7.24
N VAL A 23 -13.41 1.00 -6.54
CA VAL A 23 -13.22 2.11 -5.61
C VAL A 23 -13.79 1.75 -4.25
N LYS A 24 -13.12 2.20 -3.21
CA LYS A 24 -13.62 2.12 -1.84
C LYS A 24 -13.26 3.39 -1.09
N ALA A 25 -14.23 3.97 -0.37
CA ALA A 25 -13.92 5.12 0.47
C ALA A 25 -12.92 4.75 1.56
N CYS A 26 -11.76 5.39 1.53
CA CYS A 26 -10.69 5.16 2.50
C CYS A 26 -11.16 5.49 3.92
N HIS A 27 -10.74 4.68 4.91
CA HIS A 27 -11.00 4.96 6.33
C HIS A 27 -10.56 6.40 6.70
N TRP A 28 -9.38 6.83 6.29
CA TRP A 28 -8.84 8.14 6.62
C TRP A 28 -9.53 9.31 5.90
N LEU A 29 -10.15 9.07 4.74
CA LEU A 29 -11.03 10.05 4.10
C LEU A 29 -12.24 10.32 5.01
N LYS A 30 -12.89 9.26 5.50
CA LYS A 30 -14.03 9.36 6.42
C LYS A 30 -13.64 10.03 7.74
N GLU A 31 -12.52 9.61 8.34
CA GLU A 31 -11.99 10.21 9.56
C GLU A 31 -11.66 11.70 9.39
N LYS A 32 -11.17 12.09 8.22
CA LYS A 32 -10.87 13.49 7.92
C LYS A 32 -12.14 14.33 7.81
N LEU A 33 -13.19 13.82 7.16
CA LEU A 33 -14.47 14.53 7.01
C LEU A 33 -15.20 14.74 8.34
N ILE A 34 -15.16 13.76 9.26
CA ILE A 34 -15.96 13.75 10.48
C ILE A 34 -15.17 14.22 11.70
N HIS A 35 -13.90 13.84 11.81
CA HIS A 35 -13.08 14.05 13.01
C HIS A 35 -11.84 14.89 12.77
N ASN A 36 -11.64 15.40 11.56
CA ASN A 36 -10.44 16.13 11.11
C ASN A 36 -9.13 15.32 11.36
N ARG A 37 -9.21 13.99 11.39
CA ARG A 37 -8.04 13.10 11.53
C ARG A 37 -7.49 12.74 10.16
N CYS A 38 -6.22 13.02 9.92
CA CYS A 38 -5.59 12.77 8.63
C CYS A 38 -4.91 11.40 8.56
N CYS A 39 -4.68 10.88 7.34
CA CYS A 39 -3.84 9.71 7.12
C CYS A 39 -2.34 10.05 7.28
N TYR A 40 -1.52 9.02 7.39
CA TYR A 40 -0.06 9.19 7.46
C TYR A 40 0.52 9.84 6.19
N LYS A 41 -0.05 9.59 5.01
CA LYS A 41 0.40 10.20 3.74
C LYS A 41 0.18 11.72 3.74
N GLU A 42 -0.89 12.24 4.36
CA GLU A 42 -1.07 13.67 4.58
C GLU A 42 0.00 14.21 5.52
N LYS A 43 0.23 13.51 6.64
CA LYS A 43 1.24 13.91 7.62
C LYS A 43 2.65 13.95 7.00
N PHE A 44 3.02 12.93 6.23
CA PHE A 44 4.37 12.77 5.69
C PHE A 44 4.56 13.56 4.39
N TYR A 45 3.64 13.41 3.44
CA TYR A 45 3.83 13.88 2.06
C TYR A 45 2.99 15.11 1.68
N GLY A 46 2.08 15.56 2.56
CA GLY A 46 1.32 16.81 2.36
C GLY A 46 0.07 16.68 1.49
N ILE A 47 -0.29 15.47 1.02
CA ILE A 47 -1.56 15.26 0.33
C ILE A 47 -2.75 15.58 1.24
N LYS A 48 -3.93 15.83 0.68
CA LYS A 48 -5.15 16.03 1.46
C LYS A 48 -5.95 14.73 1.55
N SER A 49 -6.09 14.14 2.76
CA SER A 49 -6.74 12.85 2.97
C SER A 49 -8.18 12.79 2.47
N HIS A 50 -8.95 13.88 2.64
CA HIS A 50 -10.33 13.97 2.18
C HIS A 50 -10.43 14.06 0.64
N ARG A 51 -9.37 14.47 -0.07
CA ARG A 51 -9.32 14.56 -1.53
C ARG A 51 -8.64 13.36 -2.19
N CYS A 52 -8.41 12.28 -1.42
CA CYS A 52 -7.76 11.08 -1.93
C CYS A 52 -8.79 10.10 -2.49
N LEU A 53 -8.72 9.83 -3.79
CA LEU A 53 -9.43 8.76 -4.48
C LEU A 53 -8.63 7.47 -4.30
N GLN A 54 -9.16 6.51 -3.53
CA GLN A 54 -8.57 5.20 -3.36
C GLN A 54 -9.21 4.22 -4.35
N LEU A 55 -8.43 3.77 -5.31
CA LEU A 55 -8.88 2.84 -6.34
C LEU A 55 -7.88 1.72 -6.60
N THR A 56 -8.34 0.75 -7.36
CA THR A 56 -7.52 -0.26 -8.02
C THR A 56 -8.00 -0.50 -9.44
N PRO A 57 -7.11 -0.60 -10.43
CA PRO A 57 -7.46 -1.05 -11.77
C PRO A 57 -7.54 -2.59 -11.88
N THR A 58 -7.25 -3.32 -10.80
CA THR A 58 -7.08 -4.79 -10.77
C THR A 58 -7.67 -5.35 -9.48
N ILE A 59 -9.00 -5.17 -9.30
CA ILE A 59 -9.66 -5.43 -8.01
C ILE A 59 -9.50 -6.87 -7.53
N ASN A 60 -9.32 -7.81 -8.44
CA ASN A 60 -9.24 -9.24 -8.20
C ASN A 60 -7.92 -9.85 -8.68
N GLN A 61 -7.18 -9.16 -9.53
CA GLN A 61 -5.96 -9.68 -10.14
C GLN A 61 -4.75 -9.38 -9.26
N CYS A 62 -3.96 -10.39 -8.98
CA CYS A 62 -2.71 -10.29 -8.22
C CYS A 62 -1.81 -11.48 -8.53
N THR A 63 -0.52 -11.29 -8.41
CA THR A 63 0.52 -12.32 -8.54
C THR A 63 0.85 -13.01 -7.21
N GLN A 64 0.19 -12.61 -6.12
CA GLN A 64 0.43 -13.11 -4.77
C GLN A 64 -0.88 -13.34 -4.01
N ASN A 65 -0.87 -14.30 -3.09
CA ASN A 65 -1.92 -14.57 -2.12
C ASN A 65 -1.42 -14.38 -0.67
N CYS A 66 -0.85 -13.22 -0.38
CA CYS A 66 -0.24 -12.90 0.91
C CYS A 66 -1.18 -13.20 2.08
N LEU A 67 -0.68 -13.89 3.11
CA LEU A 67 -1.46 -14.26 4.30
C LEU A 67 -2.01 -13.02 5.02
N TYR A 68 -1.25 -11.94 5.06
CA TYR A 68 -1.62 -10.67 5.70
C TYR A 68 -2.56 -9.79 4.86
N CYS A 69 -2.86 -10.17 3.62
CA CYS A 69 -3.69 -9.35 2.73
C CYS A 69 -5.16 -9.33 3.20
N TRP A 70 -5.73 -8.13 3.30
CA TRP A 70 -7.09 -7.93 3.77
C TRP A 70 -8.19 -8.25 2.75
N ARG A 71 -7.81 -8.46 1.45
CA ARG A 71 -8.76 -8.79 0.38
C ARG A 71 -9.26 -10.24 0.48
N TYR A 72 -10.41 -10.50 -0.13
CA TYR A 72 -10.90 -11.84 -0.40
C TYR A 72 -10.08 -12.46 -1.55
N GLN A 73 -9.60 -13.69 -1.39
CA GLN A 73 -8.59 -14.27 -2.29
C GLN A 73 -9.05 -15.47 -3.12
N ASP A 74 -10.20 -16.09 -2.81
CA ASP A 74 -10.64 -17.35 -3.44
C ASP A 74 -10.84 -17.27 -4.97
N PHE A 75 -10.99 -16.06 -5.51
CA PHE A 75 -11.15 -15.83 -6.96
C PHE A 75 -9.99 -15.00 -7.53
N THR A 76 -8.79 -15.11 -6.96
CA THR A 76 -7.64 -14.36 -7.47
C THR A 76 -7.22 -14.87 -8.85
N GLU A 77 -7.12 -13.96 -9.80
CA GLU A 77 -6.63 -14.16 -11.16
C GLU A 77 -5.25 -13.50 -11.30
N GLN A 78 -4.43 -13.99 -12.24
CA GLN A 78 -3.07 -13.47 -12.45
C GLN A 78 -2.99 -12.48 -13.62
N GLU A 79 -4.03 -12.43 -14.44
CA GLU A 79 -4.09 -11.65 -15.68
C GLU A 79 -5.47 -10.99 -15.83
N LEU A 80 -5.56 -10.00 -16.71
CA LEU A 80 -6.79 -9.40 -17.18
C LEU A 80 -7.13 -9.94 -18.56
N GLU A 81 -8.30 -10.57 -18.73
CA GLU A 81 -8.81 -11.01 -20.03
C GLU A 81 -9.18 -9.84 -20.96
N SER A 82 -9.62 -8.75 -20.36
CA SER A 82 -10.00 -7.52 -21.05
C SER A 82 -9.82 -6.34 -20.13
N PHE A 83 -9.67 -5.14 -20.68
CA PHE A 83 -9.48 -3.93 -19.88
C PHE A 83 -10.26 -2.73 -20.44
N ASP A 84 -10.68 -1.87 -19.54
CA ASP A 84 -11.35 -0.60 -19.82
C ASP A 84 -10.31 0.51 -20.08
N GLU A 85 -10.71 1.54 -20.82
CA GLU A 85 -9.85 2.68 -21.14
C GLU A 85 -9.56 3.54 -19.90
N PRO A 86 -8.35 4.14 -19.81
CA PRO A 86 -7.92 4.93 -18.65
C PRO A 86 -8.86 6.08 -18.27
N GLU A 87 -9.35 6.83 -19.25
CA GLU A 87 -10.29 7.93 -19.04
C GLU A 87 -11.58 7.45 -18.42
N PHE A 88 -12.14 6.34 -18.94
CA PHE A 88 -13.35 5.72 -18.41
C PHE A 88 -13.14 5.27 -16.97
N VAL A 89 -12.01 4.58 -16.69
CA VAL A 89 -11.69 4.11 -15.33
C VAL A 89 -11.61 5.29 -14.36
N LEU A 90 -10.93 6.38 -14.71
CA LEU A 90 -10.81 7.55 -13.85
C LEU A 90 -12.16 8.25 -13.62
N GLU A 91 -12.91 8.53 -14.66
CA GLU A 91 -14.20 9.25 -14.56
C GLU A 91 -15.21 8.46 -13.72
N LYS A 92 -15.36 7.17 -14.01
CA LYS A 92 -16.25 6.30 -13.24
C LYS A 92 -15.79 6.08 -11.80
N SER A 93 -14.49 6.12 -11.55
CA SER A 93 -13.94 6.06 -10.19
C SER A 93 -14.27 7.32 -9.38
N ILE A 94 -14.22 8.49 -9.99
CA ILE A 94 -14.62 9.75 -9.35
C ILE A 94 -16.13 9.72 -9.02
N ASP A 95 -16.98 9.28 -9.97
CA ASP A 95 -18.41 9.12 -9.74
C ASP A 95 -18.71 8.11 -8.62
N ALA A 96 -17.98 6.99 -8.61
CA ALA A 96 -18.11 5.97 -7.57
C ALA A 96 -17.72 6.53 -6.18
N GLN A 97 -16.66 7.35 -6.07
CA GLN A 97 -16.29 8.00 -4.81
C GLN A 97 -17.39 8.96 -4.35
N ARG A 98 -17.95 9.79 -5.24
CA ARG A 98 -19.05 10.70 -4.90
C ARG A 98 -20.24 9.95 -4.32
N LEU A 99 -20.61 8.80 -4.91
CA LEU A 99 -21.66 7.94 -4.38
C LEU A 99 -21.32 7.37 -2.99
N LEU A 100 -20.08 6.89 -2.81
CA LEU A 100 -19.63 6.30 -1.55
C LEU A 100 -19.59 7.30 -0.38
N ILE A 101 -19.39 8.58 -0.67
CA ILE A 101 -19.35 9.62 0.36
C ILE A 101 -20.65 10.42 0.50
N SER A 102 -21.65 10.18 -0.35
CA SER A 102 -22.89 10.97 -0.42
C SER A 102 -23.63 11.08 0.93
N GLY A 103 -23.60 10.02 1.74
CA GLY A 103 -24.21 10.00 3.07
C GLY A 103 -23.60 11.02 4.06
N PHE A 104 -22.35 11.44 3.87
CA PHE A 104 -21.73 12.45 4.73
C PHE A 104 -22.30 13.87 4.52
N LYS A 105 -22.96 14.13 3.39
CA LYS A 105 -23.59 15.44 3.11
C LYS A 105 -24.60 15.84 4.19
N GLY A 106 -25.33 14.87 4.75
CA GLY A 106 -26.33 15.09 5.78
C GLY A 106 -25.83 14.93 7.22
N ASP A 107 -24.55 14.61 7.44
CA ASP A 107 -23.98 14.46 8.77
C ASP A 107 -23.51 15.83 9.29
N GLU A 108 -24.08 16.27 10.41
CA GLU A 108 -23.78 17.57 11.03
C GLU A 108 -22.31 17.71 11.47
N ARG A 109 -21.62 16.59 11.71
CA ARG A 109 -20.20 16.55 12.06
C ARG A 109 -19.29 16.77 10.86
N CYS A 110 -19.81 16.60 9.65
CA CYS A 110 -19.03 16.69 8.43
C CYS A 110 -18.76 18.14 8.07
N ASP A 111 -17.49 18.49 7.91
CA ASP A 111 -17.09 19.79 7.36
C ASP A 111 -17.56 19.90 5.90
N LYS A 112 -18.47 20.87 5.65
CA LYS A 112 -19.12 21.08 4.34
C LYS A 112 -18.10 21.40 3.23
N LYS A 113 -17.09 22.23 3.54
CA LYS A 113 -16.06 22.60 2.57
C LYS A 113 -15.19 21.39 2.23
N MET A 114 -14.76 20.62 3.23
CA MET A 114 -14.01 19.38 2.97
C MET A 114 -14.84 18.35 2.21
N PHE A 115 -16.16 18.27 2.44
CA PHE A 115 -17.04 17.40 1.67
C PHE A 115 -17.09 17.80 0.18
N GLU A 116 -17.24 19.09 -0.11
CA GLU A 116 -17.21 19.60 -1.50
C GLU A 116 -15.86 19.33 -2.17
N GLU A 117 -14.75 19.54 -1.45
CA GLU A 117 -13.41 19.19 -1.92
C GLU A 117 -13.27 17.67 -2.16
N ALA A 118 -13.85 16.81 -1.30
CA ALA A 118 -13.81 15.35 -1.43
C ALA A 118 -14.57 14.83 -2.66
N CYS A 119 -15.60 15.57 -3.12
CA CYS A 119 -16.29 15.30 -4.37
C CYS A 119 -15.42 15.58 -5.61
N ASN A 120 -14.32 16.32 -5.44
CA ASN A 120 -13.37 16.68 -6.48
C ASN A 120 -11.95 16.27 -6.05
N PRO A 121 -11.60 14.97 -6.13
CA PRO A 121 -10.30 14.46 -5.70
C PRO A 121 -9.17 15.08 -6.52
N ASN A 122 -8.01 15.27 -5.87
CA ASN A 122 -6.78 15.74 -6.51
C ASN A 122 -5.59 14.83 -6.24
N GLN A 123 -5.85 13.68 -5.61
CA GLN A 123 -4.89 12.64 -5.32
C GLN A 123 -5.49 11.29 -5.66
N VAL A 124 -4.77 10.45 -6.38
CA VAL A 124 -5.15 9.07 -6.68
C VAL A 124 -4.20 8.10 -5.96
N ALA A 125 -4.74 7.27 -5.09
CA ALA A 125 -4.01 6.18 -4.46
C ALA A 125 -4.36 4.86 -5.14
N ILE A 126 -3.49 4.40 -6.03
CA ILE A 126 -3.59 3.14 -6.77
C ILE A 126 -3.02 2.04 -5.87
N SER A 127 -3.80 1.64 -4.86
CA SER A 127 -3.28 0.83 -3.75
C SER A 127 -4.38 0.09 -2.99
N LEU A 128 -5.58 -0.06 -3.58
CA LEU A 128 -6.74 -0.57 -2.86
C LEU A 128 -6.68 -2.09 -2.68
N SER A 129 -6.52 -2.84 -3.76
CA SER A 129 -6.38 -4.30 -3.77
C SER A 129 -5.82 -4.77 -5.10
N GLY A 130 -5.42 -6.04 -5.20
CA GLY A 130 -4.78 -6.58 -6.40
C GLY A 130 -3.39 -5.99 -6.65
N GLU A 131 -2.85 -6.29 -7.82
CA GLU A 131 -1.56 -5.78 -8.27
C GLU A 131 -1.76 -4.83 -9.46
N PRO A 132 -1.57 -3.52 -9.30
CA PRO A 132 -1.90 -2.55 -10.33
C PRO A 132 -1.07 -2.70 -11.62
N THR A 133 0.13 -3.25 -11.56
CA THR A 133 1.00 -3.45 -12.73
C THR A 133 0.47 -4.50 -13.70
N ILE A 134 -0.54 -5.29 -13.31
CA ILE A 134 -1.27 -6.19 -14.22
C ILE A 134 -2.13 -5.41 -15.24
N TYR A 135 -2.50 -4.17 -14.95
CA TYR A 135 -3.27 -3.35 -15.87
C TYR A 135 -2.38 -2.81 -17.00
N PRO A 136 -2.56 -3.27 -18.26
CA PRO A 136 -1.63 -2.94 -19.33
C PRO A 136 -1.52 -1.43 -19.65
N LYS A 137 -2.59 -0.68 -19.37
CA LYS A 137 -2.66 0.78 -19.59
C LYS A 137 -2.40 1.60 -18.32
N LEU A 138 -1.63 1.05 -17.35
CA LEU A 138 -1.35 1.76 -16.10
C LEU A 138 -0.55 3.05 -16.32
N ALA A 139 0.39 3.06 -17.27
CA ALA A 139 1.17 4.25 -17.63
C ALA A 139 0.27 5.36 -18.17
N GLU A 140 -0.59 5.04 -19.13
CA GLU A 140 -1.55 5.98 -19.70
C GLU A 140 -2.57 6.47 -18.65
N PHE A 141 -3.01 5.59 -17.75
CA PHE A 141 -3.88 5.96 -16.64
C PHE A 141 -3.22 7.00 -15.71
N ILE A 142 -1.94 6.85 -15.41
CA ILE A 142 -1.17 7.83 -14.64
C ILE A 142 -1.12 9.17 -15.38
N GLU A 143 -0.87 9.16 -16.68
CA GLU A 143 -0.86 10.36 -17.51
C GLU A 143 -2.23 11.07 -17.53
N VAL A 144 -3.32 10.32 -17.67
CA VAL A 144 -4.69 10.86 -17.61
C VAL A 144 -4.95 11.55 -16.26
N CYS A 145 -4.49 10.96 -15.16
CA CYS A 145 -4.56 11.60 -13.84
C CYS A 145 -3.75 12.90 -13.80
N HIS A 146 -2.52 12.89 -14.30
CA HIS A 146 -1.64 14.06 -14.30
C HIS A 146 -2.21 15.22 -15.18
N LYS A 147 -2.80 14.90 -16.35
CA LYS A 147 -3.51 15.89 -17.20
C LYS A 147 -4.68 16.56 -16.47
N LYS A 148 -5.27 15.90 -15.48
CA LYS A 148 -6.31 16.47 -14.60
C LYS A 148 -5.74 17.11 -13.31
N ASN A 149 -4.44 17.38 -13.26
CA ASN A 149 -3.72 17.95 -12.10
C ASN A 149 -3.89 17.10 -10.82
N MET A 150 -3.97 15.80 -10.94
CA MET A 150 -4.04 14.87 -9.82
C MET A 150 -2.67 14.23 -9.58
N THR A 151 -2.22 14.19 -8.34
CA THR A 151 -1.05 13.39 -7.95
C THR A 151 -1.40 11.91 -7.88
N THR A 152 -0.43 11.03 -8.17
CA THR A 152 -0.64 9.58 -8.23
C THR A 152 0.35 8.83 -7.36
N PHE A 153 -0.15 7.94 -6.50
CA PHE A 153 0.65 7.03 -5.69
C PHE A 153 0.36 5.60 -6.12
N VAL A 154 1.33 4.96 -6.77
CA VAL A 154 1.24 3.55 -7.18
C VAL A 154 1.90 2.68 -6.14
N VAL A 155 1.19 1.65 -5.69
CA VAL A 155 1.72 0.66 -4.74
C VAL A 155 1.70 -0.71 -5.38
N SER A 156 2.87 -1.21 -5.74
CA SER A 156 3.10 -2.51 -6.36
C SER A 156 3.74 -3.49 -5.39
N ASN A 157 3.55 -4.77 -5.65
CA ASN A 157 4.26 -5.85 -4.99
C ASN A 157 5.63 -6.18 -5.66
N GLY A 158 5.98 -5.45 -6.71
CA GLY A 158 7.28 -5.54 -7.37
C GLY A 158 7.49 -6.75 -8.29
N THR A 159 6.44 -7.49 -8.64
CA THR A 159 6.61 -8.73 -9.43
C THR A 159 6.59 -8.54 -10.94
N GLN A 160 6.49 -7.30 -11.42
CA GLN A 160 6.50 -6.95 -12.85
C GLN A 160 7.48 -5.79 -13.13
N PRO A 161 8.79 -6.05 -13.07
CA PRO A 161 9.83 -5.03 -13.24
C PRO A 161 9.71 -4.28 -14.58
N GLU A 162 9.39 -4.96 -15.67
CA GLU A 162 9.27 -4.39 -17.01
C GLU A 162 8.14 -3.33 -17.09
N MET A 163 7.06 -3.53 -16.34
CA MET A 163 6.01 -2.52 -16.24
C MET A 163 6.47 -1.34 -15.37
N ILE A 164 7.10 -1.62 -14.22
CA ILE A 164 7.52 -0.61 -13.24
C ILE A 164 8.51 0.38 -13.88
N GLU A 165 9.46 -0.08 -14.67
CA GLU A 165 10.46 0.74 -15.37
C GLU A 165 9.83 1.86 -16.22
N ASN A 166 8.65 1.60 -16.77
CA ASN A 166 7.95 2.53 -17.67
C ASN A 166 6.99 3.48 -16.96
N LEU A 167 6.78 3.34 -15.63
CA LEU A 167 5.83 4.15 -14.89
C LEU A 167 6.45 5.48 -14.42
N LYS A 168 5.64 6.54 -14.48
CA LYS A 168 6.00 7.88 -13.99
C LYS A 168 4.93 8.44 -13.04
N PRO A 169 4.60 7.75 -11.94
CA PRO A 169 3.67 8.29 -10.96
C PRO A 169 4.33 9.44 -10.19
N THR A 170 3.55 10.23 -9.46
CA THR A 170 4.11 11.20 -8.51
C THR A 170 4.94 10.50 -7.42
N GLN A 171 4.53 9.29 -6.99
CA GLN A 171 5.29 8.47 -6.05
C GLN A 171 5.07 6.98 -6.31
N MET A 172 6.17 6.24 -6.48
CA MET A 172 6.18 4.79 -6.68
C MET A 172 6.53 4.06 -5.38
N TYR A 173 5.76 3.03 -5.05
CA TYR A 173 6.01 2.16 -3.91
C TYR A 173 6.27 0.73 -4.37
N ILE A 174 7.33 0.13 -3.88
CA ILE A 174 7.51 -1.32 -3.90
C ILE A 174 7.31 -1.86 -2.48
N THR A 175 6.39 -2.82 -2.36
CA THR A 175 6.14 -3.49 -1.07
C THR A 175 7.07 -4.67 -0.91
N VAL A 176 7.98 -4.58 0.04
CA VAL A 176 8.89 -5.66 0.44
C VAL A 176 8.45 -6.18 1.80
N ALA A 177 7.63 -7.24 1.79
CA ALA A 177 7.03 -7.80 3.01
C ALA A 177 7.80 -9.00 3.57
N ALA A 178 9.03 -9.22 3.10
CA ALA A 178 9.88 -10.30 3.59
C ALA A 178 11.35 -9.90 3.50
N PRO A 179 12.20 -10.30 4.47
CA PRO A 179 13.63 -10.00 4.44
C PRO A 179 14.39 -10.90 3.46
N ASN A 180 13.87 -12.10 3.16
CA ASN A 180 14.51 -13.09 2.30
C ASN A 180 13.48 -13.98 1.59
N LYS A 181 13.96 -14.79 0.65
CA LYS A 181 13.14 -15.68 -0.19
C LYS A 181 12.30 -16.65 0.63
N GLU A 182 12.87 -17.26 1.67
CA GLU A 182 12.16 -18.26 2.48
C GLU A 182 10.92 -17.66 3.15
N ILE A 183 11.06 -16.50 3.79
CA ILE A 183 9.95 -15.79 4.43
C ILE A 183 8.97 -15.26 3.37
N TYR A 184 9.47 -14.81 2.23
CA TYR A 184 8.65 -14.35 1.12
C TYR A 184 7.70 -15.45 0.61
N GLU A 185 8.23 -16.64 0.32
CA GLU A 185 7.43 -17.76 -0.16
C GLU A 185 6.32 -18.15 0.82
N LYS A 186 6.62 -18.16 2.12
CA LYS A 186 5.67 -18.53 3.17
C LYS A 186 4.62 -17.45 3.42
N LEU A 187 5.02 -16.18 3.47
CA LEU A 187 4.15 -15.07 3.91
C LEU A 187 3.40 -14.42 2.75
N CYS A 188 4.03 -14.28 1.59
CA CYS A 188 3.44 -13.66 0.40
C CYS A 188 2.78 -14.67 -0.54
N ALA A 189 3.04 -15.97 -0.39
CA ALA A 189 2.43 -17.04 -1.17
C ALA A 189 2.34 -16.71 -2.67
N PRO A 190 3.48 -16.57 -3.38
CA PRO A 190 3.53 -16.17 -4.78
C PRO A 190 2.84 -17.20 -5.68
N MET A 191 2.13 -16.73 -6.70
CA MET A 191 1.41 -17.56 -7.67
C MET A 191 2.11 -17.64 -9.02
N ILE A 192 3.17 -16.86 -9.23
CA ILE A 192 4.00 -16.86 -10.44
C ILE A 192 5.43 -17.30 -10.11
N LYS A 193 6.13 -17.84 -11.10
CA LYS A 193 7.53 -18.30 -10.94
C LYS A 193 8.48 -17.09 -10.81
N ASN A 194 9.60 -17.33 -10.15
CA ASN A 194 10.69 -16.35 -9.99
C ASN A 194 10.25 -15.00 -9.40
N SER A 195 9.20 -15.01 -8.57
CA SER A 195 8.65 -13.76 -7.99
C SER A 195 9.64 -13.02 -7.12
N TRP A 196 10.47 -13.73 -6.35
CA TRP A 196 11.49 -13.11 -5.51
C TRP A 196 12.57 -12.43 -6.34
N GLU A 197 13.01 -13.11 -7.40
CA GLU A 197 13.99 -12.58 -8.35
C GLU A 197 13.45 -11.32 -9.04
N LYS A 198 12.19 -11.34 -9.48
CA LYS A 198 11.51 -10.19 -10.09
C LYS A 198 11.36 -9.00 -9.14
N ILE A 199 11.08 -9.25 -7.86
CA ILE A 199 11.05 -8.17 -6.85
C ILE A 199 12.44 -7.56 -6.71
N ASN A 200 13.48 -8.38 -6.66
CA ASN A 200 14.86 -7.90 -6.59
C ASN A 200 15.27 -7.07 -7.82
N GLU A 201 14.83 -7.46 -9.01
CA GLU A 201 14.98 -6.68 -10.24
C GLU A 201 14.23 -5.35 -10.16
N SER A 202 13.00 -5.34 -9.63
CA SER A 202 12.25 -4.10 -9.39
C SER A 202 12.94 -3.18 -8.37
N LEU A 203 13.65 -3.71 -7.39
CA LEU A 203 14.44 -2.92 -6.45
C LEU A 203 15.68 -2.32 -7.12
N ASP A 204 16.34 -3.06 -8.03
CA ASP A 204 17.47 -2.54 -8.82
C ASP A 204 17.04 -1.36 -9.70
N ILE A 205 15.86 -1.44 -10.30
CA ILE A 205 15.30 -0.39 -11.17
C ILE A 205 14.91 0.85 -10.36
N LEU A 206 14.50 0.70 -9.10
CA LEU A 206 13.88 1.76 -8.31
C LEU A 206 14.75 3.02 -8.19
N SER A 207 16.07 2.85 -8.03
CA SER A 207 17.03 3.96 -7.92
C SER A 207 17.16 4.78 -9.21
N SER A 208 16.84 4.20 -10.38
CA SER A 208 16.92 4.83 -11.69
C SER A 208 15.65 5.56 -12.11
N LEU A 209 14.53 5.35 -11.40
CA LEU A 209 13.26 5.98 -11.76
C LEU A 209 13.29 7.49 -11.50
N ASN A 210 12.86 8.26 -12.49
CA ASN A 210 12.68 9.70 -12.35
C ASN A 210 11.34 10.04 -11.68
N THR A 211 11.14 9.51 -10.46
CA THR A 211 9.96 9.74 -9.63
C THR A 211 10.35 9.59 -8.17
N ARG A 212 9.48 10.00 -7.25
CA ARG A 212 9.69 9.77 -5.81
C ARG A 212 9.49 8.28 -5.52
N THR A 213 10.42 7.69 -4.82
CA THR A 213 10.45 6.23 -4.59
C THR A 213 10.33 5.87 -3.11
N VAL A 214 9.61 4.79 -2.85
CA VAL A 214 9.39 4.26 -1.50
C VAL A 214 9.53 2.75 -1.50
N VAL A 215 10.38 2.23 -0.63
CA VAL A 215 10.28 0.84 -0.20
C VAL A 215 9.37 0.78 1.02
N ARG A 216 8.36 -0.08 0.97
CA ARG A 216 7.44 -0.29 2.09
C ARG A 216 7.59 -1.69 2.68
N HIS A 217 7.99 -1.77 3.92
CA HIS A 217 7.97 -2.99 4.70
C HIS A 217 6.62 -3.16 5.39
N THR A 218 5.85 -4.18 4.99
CA THR A 218 4.66 -4.60 5.73
C THR A 218 5.10 -5.59 6.79
N LEU A 219 5.22 -5.11 8.03
CA LEU A 219 5.78 -5.84 9.15
C LEU A 219 4.70 -6.66 9.86
N VAL A 220 4.93 -7.96 9.96
CA VAL A 220 4.03 -8.97 10.54
C VAL A 220 4.74 -9.66 11.69
N ASP A 221 4.22 -9.52 12.90
CA ASP A 221 4.85 -10.12 14.07
C ASP A 221 4.85 -11.64 13.98
N LYS A 222 5.90 -12.26 14.49
CA LYS A 222 6.15 -13.71 14.43
C LYS A 222 6.36 -14.27 13.01
N TRP A 223 6.50 -13.40 12.00
CA TRP A 223 6.75 -13.81 10.61
C TRP A 223 8.00 -13.19 10.02
N ASN A 224 8.01 -11.87 9.86
CA ASN A 224 9.06 -11.17 9.16
C ASN A 224 9.81 -10.10 10.00
N ILE A 225 9.41 -9.93 11.26
CA ILE A 225 10.20 -9.19 12.26
C ILE A 225 11.09 -10.16 13.05
N GLY A 226 10.74 -11.43 13.05
CA GLY A 226 11.42 -12.53 13.72
C GLY A 226 10.99 -12.73 15.17
N LEU A 227 11.07 -13.99 15.58
CA LEU A 227 11.22 -14.41 16.97
C LEU A 227 12.63 -14.98 17.06
N GLU A 228 13.53 -14.29 17.74
CA GLU A 228 14.67 -15.00 18.28
C GLU A 228 14.13 -15.93 19.37
N ASN A 229 14.48 -17.22 19.29
CA ASN A 229 14.35 -18.12 20.42
C ASN A 229 15.25 -17.58 21.52
N SER A 230 14.73 -16.68 22.33
CA SER A 230 15.37 -16.25 23.54
C SER A 230 15.39 -17.45 24.47
N GLY A 231 16.57 -17.80 24.95
CA GLY A 231 16.77 -18.88 25.91
C GLY A 231 15.80 -18.79 27.09
N GLU A 232 15.56 -19.91 27.76
CA GLU A 232 14.64 -20.08 28.88
C GLU A 232 14.66 -18.86 29.81
N GLY A 233 13.53 -18.14 29.89
CA GLY A 233 13.32 -17.05 30.87
C GLY A 233 12.95 -15.69 30.34
N SER A 234 13.02 -15.39 29.04
CA SER A 234 12.58 -14.10 28.48
C SER A 234 11.24 -14.23 27.75
N SER A 235 10.37 -13.26 27.97
CA SER A 235 9.04 -13.23 27.33
C SER A 235 9.22 -13.19 25.81
N PRO A 236 8.74 -14.19 25.03
CA PRO A 236 9.04 -14.36 23.60
C PRO A 236 8.51 -13.24 22.68
N SER A 237 7.71 -12.33 23.22
CA SER A 237 6.88 -11.40 22.43
C SER A 237 7.52 -10.07 22.08
N ARG A 238 8.79 -9.78 22.46
CA ARG A 238 9.35 -8.43 22.39
C ARG A 238 10.61 -8.24 21.54
N GLN A 239 11.30 -9.29 21.11
CA GLN A 239 12.56 -9.10 20.39
C GLN A 239 12.35 -9.00 18.87
N ILE A 240 13.04 -8.03 18.26
CA ILE A 240 13.19 -7.86 16.81
C ILE A 240 14.46 -8.61 16.44
N SER A 241 14.38 -9.51 15.44
CA SER A 241 15.55 -10.26 14.96
C SER A 241 16.53 -9.31 14.29
N SER A 242 17.76 -9.26 14.80
CA SER A 242 18.84 -8.50 14.15
C SER A 242 19.05 -8.99 12.71
N LYS A 243 19.13 -10.31 12.50
CA LYS A 243 19.29 -10.92 11.18
C LYS A 243 18.27 -10.41 10.17
N PHE A 244 16.99 -10.32 10.54
CA PHE A 244 15.96 -9.85 9.60
C PHE A 244 16.09 -8.34 9.33
N VAL A 245 16.50 -7.55 10.31
CA VAL A 245 16.77 -6.11 10.09
C VAL A 245 17.94 -5.93 9.13
N ASP A 246 19.03 -6.72 9.30
CA ASP A 246 20.17 -6.69 8.41
C ASP A 246 19.80 -7.04 6.97
N GLU A 247 19.04 -8.13 6.78
CA GLU A 247 18.55 -8.56 5.45
C GLU A 247 17.61 -7.50 4.79
N TYR A 248 16.75 -6.81 5.57
CA TYR A 248 15.97 -5.69 5.05
C TYR A 248 16.83 -4.48 4.69
N ALA A 249 17.85 -4.18 5.50
CA ALA A 249 18.80 -3.10 5.22
C ALA A 249 19.55 -3.33 3.90
N GLU A 250 19.96 -4.57 3.62
CA GLU A 250 20.59 -4.94 2.34
C GLU A 250 19.66 -4.65 1.14
N LEU A 251 18.37 -5.00 1.26
CA LEU A 251 17.37 -4.73 0.21
C LEU A 251 17.11 -3.23 0.03
N ASP A 252 17.07 -2.47 1.12
CA ASP A 252 16.88 -1.01 1.07
C ASP A 252 18.12 -0.30 0.49
N MET A 253 19.32 -0.73 0.86
CA MET A 253 20.56 -0.18 0.31
C MET A 253 20.73 -0.50 -1.17
N LYS A 254 20.24 -1.67 -1.63
CA LYS A 254 20.19 -2.04 -3.04
C LYS A 254 19.21 -1.15 -3.82
N ALA A 255 18.04 -0.90 -3.27
CA ALA A 255 16.97 -0.14 -3.91
C ALA A 255 17.21 1.39 -3.89
N GLU A 256 17.99 1.89 -2.96
CA GLU A 256 18.27 3.31 -2.71
C GLU A 256 17.03 4.23 -2.81
N PRO A 257 15.88 3.92 -2.16
CA PRO A 257 14.67 4.72 -2.30
C PRO A 257 14.82 6.11 -1.68
N ASP A 258 13.96 7.07 -2.04
CA ASP A 258 13.86 8.35 -1.31
C ASP A 258 13.36 8.14 0.13
N PHE A 259 12.46 7.15 0.33
CA PHE A 259 11.84 6.87 1.62
C PHE A 259 11.70 5.38 1.90
N ILE A 260 11.82 5.01 3.17
CA ILE A 260 11.52 3.66 3.67
C ILE A 260 10.33 3.79 4.64
N GLU A 261 9.21 3.10 4.37
CA GLU A 261 8.06 3.05 5.26
C GLU A 261 8.02 1.72 6.02
N CYS A 262 8.31 1.74 7.32
CA CYS A 262 8.10 0.63 8.23
C CYS A 262 6.66 0.67 8.72
N LYS A 263 5.80 -0.25 8.24
CA LYS A 263 4.36 -0.21 8.50
C LYS A 263 3.85 -1.54 9.04
N ALA A 264 3.13 -1.48 10.17
CA ALA A 264 2.49 -2.67 10.72
C ALA A 264 1.44 -3.27 9.78
N TYR A 265 1.42 -4.58 9.70
CA TYR A 265 0.24 -5.32 9.32
C TYR A 265 -0.95 -4.91 10.22
N MET A 266 -2.13 -4.83 9.65
CA MET A 266 -3.37 -4.53 10.37
C MET A 266 -4.31 -5.73 10.30
N PHE A 267 -4.76 -6.22 11.45
CA PHE A 267 -5.67 -7.37 11.57
C PHE A 267 -7.09 -6.98 11.15
N VAL A 268 -7.33 -6.87 9.83
CA VAL A 268 -8.59 -6.42 9.22
C VAL A 268 -8.98 -7.26 8.01
N GLY A 269 -10.25 -7.20 7.64
CA GLY A 269 -10.78 -7.88 6.46
C GLY A 269 -10.60 -9.40 6.53
N TYR A 270 -10.36 -10.01 5.38
CA TYR A 270 -10.20 -11.46 5.26
C TYR A 270 -8.84 -11.99 5.77
N SER A 271 -7.87 -11.13 6.05
CA SER A 271 -6.65 -11.58 6.72
C SER A 271 -6.92 -12.22 8.08
N ARG A 272 -8.05 -11.88 8.73
CA ARG A 272 -8.50 -12.48 10.00
C ARG A 272 -8.77 -13.98 9.92
N GLN A 273 -8.95 -14.53 8.73
CA GLN A 273 -9.13 -15.96 8.51
C GLN A 273 -7.80 -16.71 8.37
N ARG A 274 -6.70 -16.00 8.13
CA ARG A 274 -5.36 -16.56 7.86
C ARG A 274 -4.32 -16.17 8.89
N MET A 275 -4.58 -15.13 9.67
CA MET A 275 -3.67 -14.55 10.65
C MET A 275 -4.36 -14.40 12.00
N ASN A 276 -3.58 -14.17 13.07
CA ASN A 276 -4.06 -13.90 14.40
C ASN A 276 -3.82 -12.44 14.80
N LEU A 277 -4.53 -11.96 15.83
CA LEU A 277 -4.37 -10.59 16.32
C LEU A 277 -2.94 -10.30 16.78
N GLU A 278 -2.26 -11.29 17.36
CA GLU A 278 -0.87 -11.20 17.81
C GLU A 278 0.15 -11.02 16.67
N ASN A 279 -0.24 -11.30 15.41
CA ASN A 279 0.60 -11.01 14.26
C ASN A 279 0.62 -9.52 13.88
N MET A 280 -0.23 -8.70 14.52
CA MET A 280 -0.28 -7.26 14.33
C MET A 280 0.67 -6.57 15.33
N PRO A 281 1.87 -6.09 14.90
CA PRO A 281 2.84 -5.51 15.80
C PRO A 281 2.35 -4.19 16.42
N SER A 282 2.80 -3.89 17.63
CA SER A 282 2.55 -2.60 18.28
C SER A 282 3.28 -1.46 17.54
N HIS A 283 2.89 -0.22 17.78
CA HIS A 283 3.60 0.92 17.20
C HIS A 283 5.04 1.02 17.73
N GLU A 284 5.23 0.73 19.00
CA GLU A 284 6.54 0.72 19.67
C GLU A 284 7.48 -0.30 19.01
N LYS A 285 6.96 -1.48 18.62
CA LYS A 285 7.75 -2.49 17.90
C LYS A 285 8.14 -2.02 16.50
N ILE A 286 7.21 -1.37 15.79
CA ILE A 286 7.51 -0.75 14.48
C ILE A 286 8.56 0.33 14.62
N LYS A 287 8.48 1.16 15.65
CA LYS A 287 9.46 2.22 15.92
C LYS A 287 10.84 1.64 16.21
N GLY A 288 10.94 0.67 17.09
CA GLY A 288 12.21 -0.01 17.38
C GLY A 288 12.83 -0.70 16.17
N PHE A 289 11.98 -1.27 15.26
CA PHE A 289 12.45 -1.81 13.98
C PHE A 289 13.02 -0.69 13.08
N ALA A 290 12.29 0.41 12.94
CA ALA A 290 12.69 1.53 12.10
C ALA A 290 13.98 2.22 12.62
N GLU A 291 14.14 2.33 13.93
CA GLU A 291 15.37 2.86 14.55
C GLU A 291 16.60 1.99 14.22
N LYS A 292 16.49 0.67 14.37
CA LYS A 292 17.57 -0.26 13.99
C LYS A 292 17.87 -0.19 12.48
N LEU A 293 16.84 -0.11 11.64
CA LEU A 293 17.01 0.02 10.19
C LEU A 293 17.67 1.36 9.81
N SER A 294 17.33 2.44 10.53
CA SER A 294 17.96 3.76 10.40
C SER A 294 19.47 3.69 10.68
N ASP A 295 19.86 3.00 11.75
CA ASP A 295 21.27 2.85 12.13
C ASP A 295 22.08 2.09 11.06
N LEU A 296 21.48 1.09 10.40
CA LEU A 296 22.13 0.28 9.38
C LEU A 296 22.20 0.95 8.01
N THR A 297 21.15 1.68 7.65
CA THR A 297 21.02 2.25 6.29
C THR A 297 21.48 3.69 6.18
N GLY A 298 21.60 4.40 7.31
CA GLY A 298 21.89 5.83 7.34
C GLY A 298 20.69 6.73 6.95
N TYR A 299 19.50 6.14 6.70
CA TYR A 299 18.28 6.91 6.51
C TYR A 299 17.79 7.45 7.85
N GLU A 300 17.41 8.71 7.90
CA GLU A 300 16.96 9.32 9.15
C GLU A 300 15.46 9.11 9.41
N VAL A 301 15.06 8.86 10.66
CA VAL A 301 13.66 8.89 11.05
C VAL A 301 13.07 10.27 10.75
N ALA A 302 12.14 10.34 9.79
CA ALA A 302 11.54 11.59 9.30
C ALA A 302 10.13 11.82 9.82
N GLY A 303 9.48 10.79 10.36
CA GLY A 303 8.17 10.94 10.97
C GLY A 303 7.52 9.60 11.38
N GLU A 304 6.54 9.70 12.24
CA GLU A 304 5.73 8.57 12.69
C GLU A 304 4.25 8.93 12.77
N LYS A 305 3.38 7.93 12.65
CA LYS A 305 1.95 8.07 12.92
C LYS A 305 1.43 6.85 13.69
N LYS A 306 1.20 7.05 14.99
CA LYS A 306 0.89 6.00 15.95
C LYS A 306 -0.41 5.23 15.62
N ASP A 307 -1.48 5.92 15.28
CA ASP A 307 -2.77 5.31 14.95
C ASP A 307 -2.78 4.57 13.58
N SER A 308 -1.78 4.81 12.75
CA SER A 308 -1.52 4.06 11.51
C SER A 308 -0.40 3.02 11.68
N ARG A 309 0.27 2.99 12.83
CA ARG A 309 1.43 2.14 13.14
C ARG A 309 2.45 2.16 12.02
N VAL A 310 2.91 3.35 11.67
CA VAL A 310 3.90 3.56 10.60
C VAL A 310 4.96 4.56 11.04
N VAL A 311 6.20 4.26 10.66
CA VAL A 311 7.36 5.14 10.75
C VAL A 311 7.94 5.28 9.36
N VAL A 312 8.33 6.50 8.98
CA VAL A 312 9.01 6.78 7.71
C VAL A 312 10.45 7.20 7.97
N LEU A 313 11.35 6.60 7.23
CA LEU A 313 12.75 7.00 7.12
C LEU A 313 12.93 7.75 5.80
N ALA A 314 13.81 8.73 5.75
CA ALA A 314 14.09 9.52 4.55
C ALA A 314 15.60 9.65 4.32
N LYS A 315 16.00 9.56 3.05
CA LYS A 315 17.35 9.88 2.59
C LYS A 315 17.61 11.39 2.69
N ASP A 316 16.59 12.20 2.38
CA ASP A 316 16.59 13.65 2.52
C ASP A 316 15.23 14.15 3.03
N LYS A 317 15.15 14.62 4.27
CA LYS A 317 13.93 15.13 4.89
C LYS A 317 13.32 16.33 4.17
N ARG A 318 14.12 17.12 3.43
CA ARG A 318 13.64 18.27 2.66
C ARG A 318 12.70 17.88 1.52
N LYS A 319 12.84 16.64 1.03
CA LYS A 319 12.02 16.08 -0.04
C LYS A 319 10.70 15.49 0.44
N MET A 320 10.38 15.53 1.75
CA MET A 320 9.19 14.86 2.29
C MET A 320 7.87 15.37 1.66
N LYS A 321 7.71 16.67 1.48
CA LYS A 321 6.47 17.24 0.94
C LYS A 321 6.46 17.25 -0.59
N ILE A 322 5.26 17.02 -1.17
CA ILE A 322 4.97 17.11 -2.61
C ILE A 322 4.61 18.55 -2.96
#